data_fa2476bd5946f900af2329ee6c5f1fa5
#
_entry.id   fa2476bd5946f900af2329ee6c5f1fa5
#
_cell.length_a   1.000
_cell.length_b   1.000
_cell.length_c   1.000
_cell.angle_alpha   90.00
_cell.angle_beta   90.00
_cell.angle_gamma   90.00
#
_symmetry.space_group_name_H-M   'P 1'
#
loop_
_entity.id
_entity.type
_entity.pdbx_description
1 polymer ?
#
loop_
_entity_poly.entity_id
_entity_poly.type
_entity_poly.pdbx_seq_one_letter_code
_entity_poly.pdbx_strand_id
1 'polypeptide(L)'
;CHAAHVARVEHDNALLAAAEEIARTAPWIELDGHHPLLGASTIATTVFKSGERHNVVPDRADALFDARLTPLHGADEALAALAGRMPRAKLTVKSARLRPFETAADHPFVLAALRASSRSAAIGSSTMSDMALLQGIPAVKCGPGETARSHTPDEFVLQHELEAGVDFYTRMAPLAFEALRATAIAK
;
A
#
# COMPACT_ATOMS: atom_id res chain seq x y z
N CYS A 1 30.34 -10.54 17.88
CA CYS A 1 30.30 -9.29 18.68
C CYS A 1 31.67 -8.99 19.29
N HIS A 2 32.11 -7.73 19.16
CA HIS A 2 33.39 -7.26 19.71
C HIS A 2 33.15 -6.06 20.64
N ALA A 3 34.00 -5.91 21.65
CA ALA A 3 33.91 -4.79 22.58
C ALA A 3 34.20 -3.45 21.87
N ALA A 4 33.41 -2.42 22.11
CA ALA A 4 33.51 -1.15 21.41
C ALA A 4 34.82 -0.41 21.63
N HIS A 5 35.51 -0.60 22.78
CA HIS A 5 36.79 0.01 23.05
C HIS A 5 37.96 -0.65 22.29
N VAL A 6 37.73 -1.79 21.65
CA VAL A 6 38.69 -2.48 20.76
C VAL A 6 38.58 -1.95 19.32
N ALA A 7 37.81 -0.88 19.10
CA ALA A 7 37.49 -0.28 17.80
C ALA A 7 38.67 0.34 17.02
N ARG A 8 39.92 0.12 17.44
CA ARG A 8 41.14 0.41 16.63
C ARG A 8 41.47 -0.71 15.63
N VAL A 9 40.75 -1.83 15.69
CA VAL A 9 40.84 -2.94 14.74
C VAL A 9 39.66 -2.82 13.82
N GLU A 10 39.82 -2.96 12.51
CA GLU A 10 38.71 -3.00 11.55
C GLU A 10 37.76 -4.11 11.91
N HIS A 11 36.60 -3.76 12.39
CA HIS A 11 35.48 -4.67 12.69
C HIS A 11 34.27 -4.29 11.86
N ASP A 12 33.59 -5.29 11.31
CA ASP A 12 32.32 -5.12 10.69
C ASP A 12 31.29 -4.68 11.76
N ASN A 13 30.89 -3.42 11.68
CA ASN A 13 29.84 -2.86 12.53
C ASN A 13 28.52 -2.88 11.76
N ALA A 14 27.66 -3.85 12.08
CA ALA A 14 26.38 -4.02 11.39
C ALA A 14 25.46 -2.80 11.51
N LEU A 15 25.54 -2.06 12.63
CA LEU A 15 24.77 -0.83 12.82
C LEU A 15 25.19 0.24 11.79
N LEU A 16 26.48 0.51 11.65
CA LEU A 16 26.98 1.52 10.72
C LEU A 16 26.74 1.09 9.27
N ALA A 17 27.03 -0.17 8.95
CA ALA A 17 26.80 -0.73 7.63
C ALA A 17 25.33 -0.62 7.19
N ALA A 18 24.39 -0.96 8.08
CA ALA A 18 22.97 -0.85 7.79
C ALA A 18 22.49 0.61 7.75
N ALA A 19 23.01 1.48 8.61
CA ALA A 19 22.66 2.91 8.60
C ALA A 19 23.07 3.59 7.27
N GLU A 20 24.25 3.26 6.73
CA GLU A 20 24.69 3.74 5.41
C GLU A 20 23.76 3.28 4.28
N GLU A 21 23.35 2.02 4.30
CA GLU A 21 22.42 1.49 3.28
C GLU A 21 21.01 2.09 3.41
N ILE A 22 20.49 2.21 4.65
CA ILE A 22 19.19 2.84 4.91
C ILE A 22 19.21 4.31 4.48
N ALA A 23 20.31 5.04 4.68
CA ALA A 23 20.41 6.43 4.24
C ALA A 23 20.22 6.60 2.72
N ARG A 24 20.53 5.58 1.90
CA ARG A 24 20.28 5.58 0.45
C ARG A 24 18.79 5.38 0.10
N THR A 25 17.96 5.01 1.06
CA THR A 25 16.52 4.85 0.88
C THR A 25 15.73 6.07 1.38
N ALA A 26 16.39 7.06 1.99
CA ALA A 26 15.75 8.21 2.60
C ALA A 26 15.42 9.32 1.58
N PRO A 27 14.32 10.10 1.78
CA PRO A 27 13.30 9.87 2.81
C PRO A 27 12.39 8.68 2.50
N TRP A 28 12.24 8.33 1.24
CA TRP A 28 11.59 7.13 0.69
C TRP A 28 12.15 6.85 -0.71
N ILE A 29 11.90 5.64 -1.21
CA ILE A 29 12.13 5.28 -2.60
C ILE A 29 10.82 5.45 -3.34
N GLU A 30 10.84 6.14 -4.46
CA GLU A 30 9.76 6.20 -5.43
C GLU A 30 10.08 5.26 -6.58
N LEU A 31 9.13 4.41 -6.97
CA LEU A 31 9.27 3.53 -8.13
C LEU A 31 8.84 4.26 -9.40
N ASP A 32 9.46 3.89 -10.52
CA ASP A 32 9.20 4.53 -11.81
C ASP A 32 7.76 4.33 -12.26
N GLY A 33 7.15 5.41 -12.75
CA GLY A 33 5.77 5.41 -13.24
C GLY A 33 4.77 5.92 -12.21
N HIS A 34 3.74 6.60 -12.73
CA HIS A 34 2.67 7.20 -11.95
C HIS A 34 1.33 6.62 -12.35
N HIS A 35 0.63 6.01 -11.40
CA HIS A 35 -0.74 5.57 -11.60
C HIS A 35 -1.67 6.79 -11.68
N PRO A 36 -2.59 6.90 -12.68
CA PRO A 36 -3.39 8.09 -12.90
C PRO A 36 -4.21 8.57 -11.70
N LEU A 37 -4.66 7.63 -10.86
CA LEU A 37 -5.50 7.93 -9.69
C LEU A 37 -4.75 7.83 -8.35
N LEU A 38 -3.63 7.11 -8.27
CA LEU A 38 -2.96 6.79 -7.01
C LEU A 38 -1.56 7.41 -6.90
N GLY A 39 -1.01 7.96 -7.99
CA GLY A 39 0.35 8.49 -8.02
C GLY A 39 1.42 7.40 -8.08
N ALA A 40 2.57 7.68 -7.49
CA ALA A 40 3.70 6.76 -7.46
C ALA A 40 3.58 5.69 -6.38
N SER A 41 4.22 4.54 -6.63
CA SER A 41 4.50 3.56 -5.58
C SER A 41 5.69 4.01 -4.76
N THR A 42 5.63 3.86 -3.44
CA THR A 42 6.68 4.29 -2.52
C THR A 42 7.10 3.20 -1.55
N ILE A 43 8.36 3.25 -1.13
CA ILE A 43 8.91 2.34 -0.12
C ILE A 43 9.63 3.19 0.93
N ALA A 44 9.26 3.06 2.19
CA ALA A 44 9.86 3.80 3.29
C ALA A 44 10.37 2.88 4.39
N THR A 45 11.49 3.23 5.01
CA THR A 45 11.96 2.56 6.21
C THR A 45 11.07 2.96 7.39
N THR A 46 10.52 1.98 8.08
CA THR A 46 9.60 2.21 9.21
C THR A 46 10.14 1.72 10.55
N VAL A 47 11.05 0.75 10.53
CA VAL A 47 11.72 0.25 11.73
C VAL A 47 13.18 -0.01 11.43
N PHE A 48 14.05 0.39 12.37
CA PHE A 48 15.46 0.04 12.37
C PHE A 48 15.89 -0.36 13.78
N LYS A 49 16.55 -1.50 13.91
CA LYS A 49 17.03 -2.03 15.20
C LYS A 49 18.42 -2.59 15.03
N SER A 50 19.34 -2.19 15.91
CA SER A 50 20.69 -2.75 16.00
C SER A 50 21.31 -2.45 17.35
N GLY A 51 22.12 -3.38 17.87
CA GLY A 51 22.83 -3.28 19.12
C GLY A 51 21.96 -3.55 20.35
N GLU A 52 22.57 -4.15 21.37
CA GLU A 52 21.92 -4.48 22.63
C GLU A 52 22.62 -3.83 23.84
N ARG A 53 23.93 -3.62 23.75
CA ARG A 53 24.75 -3.10 24.85
C ARG A 53 25.69 -2.00 24.35
N HIS A 54 25.84 -0.97 25.17
CA HIS A 54 26.65 0.23 24.85
C HIS A 54 28.14 -0.06 24.60
N ASN A 55 28.67 -1.17 25.09
CA ASN A 55 30.09 -1.54 25.01
C ASN A 55 30.34 -2.72 24.07
N VAL A 56 29.39 -3.09 23.21
CA VAL A 56 29.52 -4.20 22.25
C VAL A 56 29.21 -3.71 20.84
N VAL A 57 30.10 -3.96 19.90
CA VAL A 57 29.88 -3.67 18.47
C VAL A 57 28.83 -4.64 17.93
N PRO A 58 27.71 -4.16 17.35
CA PRO A 58 26.67 -5.03 16.81
C PRO A 58 27.15 -5.87 15.63
N ASP A 59 26.77 -7.12 15.62
CA ASP A 59 26.97 -8.07 14.51
C ASP A 59 25.73 -8.22 13.62
N ARG A 60 24.62 -7.62 14.05
CA ARG A 60 23.34 -7.69 13.34
C ARG A 60 22.58 -6.35 13.38
N ALA A 61 21.92 -6.06 12.27
CA ALA A 61 20.94 -4.98 12.16
C ALA A 61 19.73 -5.48 11.38
N ASP A 62 18.53 -5.11 11.83
CA ASP A 62 17.27 -5.45 11.18
C ASP A 62 16.50 -4.17 10.85
N ALA A 63 15.95 -4.10 9.64
CA ALA A 63 15.08 -3.02 9.22
C ALA A 63 13.78 -3.56 8.64
N LEU A 64 12.69 -2.82 8.82
CA LEU A 64 11.42 -3.06 8.12
C LEU A 64 11.14 -1.90 7.18
N PHE A 65 10.64 -2.25 6.01
CA PHE A 65 10.18 -1.33 4.99
C PHE A 65 8.70 -1.52 4.78
N ASP A 66 7.95 -0.40 4.71
CA ASP A 66 6.56 -0.37 4.27
C ASP A 66 6.52 0.04 2.80
N ALA A 67 6.00 -0.84 1.94
CA ALA A 67 5.83 -0.57 0.52
C ALA A 67 4.36 -0.24 0.24
N ARG A 68 4.10 0.98 -0.22
CA ARG A 68 2.81 1.44 -0.71
C ARG A 68 2.80 1.34 -2.21
N LEU A 69 2.24 0.24 -2.72
CA LEU A 69 2.26 -0.08 -4.13
C LEU A 69 0.95 0.35 -4.81
N THR A 70 1.06 0.76 -6.06
CA THR A 70 -0.06 0.95 -6.98
C THR A 70 -0.18 -0.28 -7.88
N PRO A 71 -1.26 -0.43 -8.68
CA PRO A 71 -1.41 -1.54 -9.63
C PRO A 71 -0.28 -1.68 -10.66
N LEU A 72 0.59 -0.67 -10.78
CA LEU A 72 1.76 -0.71 -11.69
C LEU A 72 2.89 -1.61 -11.17
N HIS A 73 2.93 -1.91 -9.86
CA HIS A 73 4.07 -2.61 -9.26
C HIS A 73 3.62 -3.71 -8.29
N GLY A 74 4.40 -4.78 -8.26
CA GLY A 74 4.28 -5.86 -7.29
C GLY A 74 5.40 -5.87 -6.25
N ALA A 75 5.42 -6.92 -5.46
CA ALA A 75 6.43 -7.10 -4.42
C ALA A 75 7.85 -7.31 -5.00
N ASP A 76 7.95 -7.89 -6.20
CA ASP A 76 9.22 -8.19 -6.83
C ASP A 76 9.94 -6.92 -7.29
N GLU A 77 9.19 -5.96 -7.88
CA GLU A 77 9.75 -4.65 -8.25
C GLU A 77 10.19 -3.85 -7.02
N ALA A 78 9.40 -3.89 -5.94
CA ALA A 78 9.77 -3.26 -4.68
C ALA A 78 11.04 -3.89 -4.09
N LEU A 79 11.16 -5.21 -4.14
CA LEU A 79 12.34 -5.93 -3.65
C LEU A 79 13.59 -5.59 -4.49
N ALA A 80 13.45 -5.53 -5.83
CA ALA A 80 14.53 -5.16 -6.73
C ALA A 80 15.03 -3.74 -6.48
N ALA A 81 14.12 -2.78 -6.26
CA ALA A 81 14.46 -1.40 -5.94
C ALA A 81 15.25 -1.27 -4.61
N LEU A 82 14.88 -2.06 -3.60
CA LEU A 82 15.63 -2.15 -2.34
C LEU A 82 16.99 -2.80 -2.54
N ALA A 83 17.06 -3.93 -3.28
CA ALA A 83 18.32 -4.65 -3.52
C ALA A 83 19.37 -3.76 -4.21
N GLY A 84 18.97 -2.92 -5.14
CA GLY A 84 19.85 -1.95 -5.80
C GLY A 84 20.46 -0.92 -4.85
N ARG A 85 19.79 -0.61 -3.73
CA ARG A 85 20.25 0.36 -2.73
C ARG A 85 20.94 -0.27 -1.52
N MET A 86 20.67 -1.54 -1.27
CA MET A 86 21.11 -2.28 -0.09
C MET A 86 21.83 -3.59 -0.49
N PRO A 87 22.96 -3.53 -1.19
CA PRO A 87 23.63 -4.72 -1.76
C PRO A 87 24.20 -5.68 -0.70
N ARG A 88 24.41 -5.21 0.53
CA ARG A 88 24.90 -6.05 1.65
C ARG A 88 23.77 -6.67 2.46
N ALA A 89 22.54 -6.20 2.29
CA ALA A 89 21.41 -6.67 3.06
C ALA A 89 20.82 -7.97 2.50
N LYS A 90 20.44 -8.87 3.39
CA LYS A 90 19.57 -10.00 3.02
C LYS A 90 18.11 -9.53 3.08
N LEU A 91 17.50 -9.35 1.93
CA LEU A 91 16.13 -8.88 1.81
C LEU A 91 15.16 -10.07 1.76
N THR A 92 14.02 -9.92 2.43
CA THR A 92 12.93 -10.91 2.40
C THR A 92 11.59 -10.20 2.44
N VAL A 93 10.61 -10.70 1.68
CA VAL A 93 9.24 -10.22 1.72
C VAL A 93 8.55 -10.80 2.95
N LYS A 94 8.18 -9.95 3.91
CA LYS A 94 7.46 -10.35 5.11
C LYS A 94 6.00 -10.68 4.82
N SER A 95 5.37 -9.91 3.93
CA SER A 95 3.98 -10.11 3.49
C SER A 95 3.75 -9.43 2.14
N ALA A 96 3.13 -10.16 1.21
CA ALA A 96 2.60 -9.64 -0.05
C ALA A 96 1.10 -9.96 -0.20
N ARG A 97 0.40 -10.18 0.93
CA ARG A 97 -1.00 -10.60 0.93
C ARG A 97 -1.95 -9.52 0.45
N LEU A 98 -1.69 -8.28 0.82
CA LEU A 98 -2.54 -7.14 0.49
C LEU A 98 -1.98 -6.47 -0.76
N ARG A 99 -2.55 -6.82 -1.90
CA ARG A 99 -2.13 -6.32 -3.20
C ARG A 99 -2.92 -5.07 -3.57
N PRO A 100 -2.31 -4.13 -4.31
CA PRO A 100 -3.08 -3.05 -4.92
C PRO A 100 -4.16 -3.64 -5.84
N PHE A 101 -5.28 -2.94 -5.93
CA PHE A 101 -6.45 -3.40 -6.65
C PHE A 101 -6.99 -2.30 -7.56
N GLU A 102 -7.37 -2.68 -8.76
CA GLU A 102 -8.05 -1.81 -9.71
C GLU A 102 -9.10 -2.59 -10.48
N THR A 103 -10.26 -1.97 -10.70
CA THR A 103 -11.21 -2.37 -11.72
C THR A 103 -11.17 -1.32 -12.83
N ALA A 104 -11.04 -1.73 -14.08
CA ALA A 104 -10.95 -0.82 -15.22
C ALA A 104 -12.10 0.20 -15.21
N ALA A 105 -11.81 1.45 -15.51
CA ALA A 105 -12.78 2.54 -15.42
C ALA A 105 -14.01 2.37 -16.34
N ASP A 106 -13.84 1.67 -17.46
CA ASP A 106 -14.89 1.32 -18.44
C ASP A 106 -15.61 0.01 -18.12
N HIS A 107 -15.20 -0.69 -17.04
CA HIS A 107 -15.86 -1.94 -16.65
C HIS A 107 -17.33 -1.69 -16.31
N PRO A 108 -18.27 -2.53 -16.81
CA PRO A 108 -19.72 -2.34 -16.61
C PRO A 108 -20.12 -2.15 -15.15
N PHE A 109 -19.45 -2.84 -14.22
CA PHE A 109 -19.69 -2.71 -12.79
C PHE A 109 -19.28 -1.33 -12.26
N VAL A 110 -18.18 -0.75 -12.73
CA VAL A 110 -17.74 0.62 -12.38
C VAL A 110 -18.72 1.65 -12.93
N LEU A 111 -19.15 1.48 -14.18
CA LEU A 111 -20.16 2.35 -14.82
C LEU A 111 -21.50 2.29 -14.09
N ALA A 112 -21.93 1.11 -13.61
CA ALA A 112 -23.12 0.96 -12.79
C ALA A 112 -22.99 1.74 -11.47
N ALA A 113 -21.83 1.67 -10.80
CA ALA A 113 -21.57 2.42 -9.57
C ALA A 113 -21.58 3.94 -9.79
N LEU A 114 -20.98 4.41 -10.87
CA LEU A 114 -21.01 5.83 -11.25
C LEU A 114 -22.44 6.33 -11.49
N ARG A 115 -23.26 5.56 -12.21
CA ARG A 115 -24.68 5.88 -12.41
C ARG A 115 -25.45 5.94 -11.09
N ALA A 116 -25.26 4.94 -10.21
CA ALA A 116 -25.93 4.88 -8.92
C ALA A 116 -25.55 6.04 -7.99
N SER A 117 -24.29 6.49 -8.04
CA SER A 117 -23.77 7.59 -7.22
C SER A 117 -23.96 8.98 -7.84
N SER A 118 -24.46 9.06 -9.09
CA SER A 118 -24.52 10.30 -9.88
C SER A 118 -23.16 11.01 -10.03
N ARG A 119 -22.06 10.24 -10.02
CA ARG A 119 -20.70 10.75 -10.22
C ARG A 119 -20.28 10.57 -11.68
N SER A 120 -19.48 11.52 -12.17
CA SER A 120 -18.94 11.49 -13.54
C SER A 120 -17.68 10.68 -13.67
N ALA A 121 -16.95 10.47 -12.57
CA ALA A 121 -15.68 9.76 -12.58
C ALA A 121 -15.41 9.00 -11.27
N ALA A 122 -14.69 7.90 -11.37
CA ALA A 122 -14.13 7.19 -10.22
C ALA A 122 -12.92 7.96 -9.67
N ILE A 123 -12.64 7.77 -8.38
CA ILE A 123 -11.48 8.33 -7.69
C ILE A 123 -10.61 7.20 -7.15
N GLY A 124 -9.31 7.46 -7.03
CA GLY A 124 -8.38 6.58 -6.34
C GLY A 124 -8.48 6.74 -4.82
N SER A 125 -8.13 5.70 -4.10
CA SER A 125 -8.02 5.73 -2.64
C SER A 125 -6.71 5.07 -2.21
N SER A 126 -5.87 5.81 -1.50
CA SER A 126 -4.61 5.31 -0.92
C SER A 126 -4.85 4.51 0.38
N THR A 127 -6.08 4.50 0.89
CA THR A 127 -6.42 3.73 2.09
C THR A 127 -6.75 2.29 1.73
N MET A 128 -6.28 1.37 2.56
CA MET A 128 -6.56 -0.04 2.38
C MET A 128 -8.05 -0.35 2.56
N SER A 129 -8.54 -1.34 1.81
CA SER A 129 -9.88 -1.90 1.94
C SER A 129 -9.84 -3.40 1.61
N ASP A 130 -10.94 -4.10 1.88
CA ASP A 130 -11.10 -5.52 1.56
C ASP A 130 -10.98 -5.84 0.06
N MET A 131 -11.03 -4.82 -0.82
CA MET A 131 -10.74 -4.98 -2.25
C MET A 131 -9.38 -5.64 -2.51
N ALA A 132 -8.39 -5.41 -1.65
CA ALA A 132 -7.08 -6.06 -1.74
C ALA A 132 -7.16 -7.60 -1.70
N LEU A 133 -8.26 -8.17 -1.19
CA LEU A 133 -8.52 -9.60 -1.08
C LEU A 133 -9.39 -10.13 -2.23
N LEU A 134 -9.99 -9.25 -3.05
CA LEU A 134 -10.94 -9.59 -4.11
C LEU A 134 -10.27 -9.73 -5.49
N GLN A 135 -9.02 -10.19 -5.53
CA GLN A 135 -8.27 -10.30 -6.78
C GLN A 135 -9.05 -11.08 -7.84
N GLY A 136 -9.19 -10.47 -9.02
CA GLY A 136 -9.93 -11.06 -10.14
C GLY A 136 -11.47 -10.90 -10.09
N ILE A 137 -12.00 -10.27 -9.06
CA ILE A 137 -13.43 -9.97 -8.93
C ILE A 137 -13.63 -8.45 -9.10
N PRO A 138 -14.43 -7.97 -10.06
CA PRO A 138 -14.68 -6.54 -10.21
C PRO A 138 -15.26 -5.95 -8.91
N ALA A 139 -14.61 -4.90 -8.40
CA ALA A 139 -15.02 -4.25 -7.18
C ALA A 139 -14.80 -2.74 -7.23
N VAL A 140 -15.59 -2.01 -6.46
CA VAL A 140 -15.42 -0.57 -6.21
C VAL A 140 -15.52 -0.30 -4.71
N LYS A 141 -14.71 0.63 -4.23
CA LYS A 141 -14.82 1.13 -2.85
C LYS A 141 -15.87 2.23 -2.84
N CYS A 142 -16.90 2.05 -2.06
CA CYS A 142 -17.94 3.06 -1.84
C CYS A 142 -18.50 2.92 -0.42
N GLY A 143 -19.01 4.01 0.11
CA GLY A 143 -19.61 4.03 1.44
C GLY A 143 -20.05 5.45 1.80
N PRO A 144 -20.86 5.61 2.87
CA PRO A 144 -21.21 6.92 3.39
C PRO A 144 -20.02 7.60 4.06
N GLY A 145 -20.07 8.92 4.15
CA GLY A 145 -19.07 9.73 4.85
C GLY A 145 -17.84 10.08 4.01
N GLU A 146 -16.92 10.77 4.65
CA GLU A 146 -15.67 11.24 4.05
C GLU A 146 -14.47 10.51 4.64
N THR A 147 -13.56 10.05 3.78
CA THR A 147 -12.33 9.35 4.19
C THR A 147 -11.45 10.19 5.13
N ALA A 148 -11.47 11.53 5.02
CA ALA A 148 -10.70 12.42 5.88
C ALA A 148 -11.12 12.38 7.36
N ARG A 149 -12.33 11.94 7.66
CA ARG A 149 -12.85 11.79 9.03
C ARG A 149 -12.52 10.43 9.65
N SER A 150 -12.13 9.46 8.81
CA SER A 150 -11.83 8.09 9.24
C SER A 150 -10.50 8.04 10.03
N HIS A 151 -10.44 7.21 11.07
CA HIS A 151 -9.29 7.04 11.96
C HIS A 151 -8.89 8.31 12.74
N THR A 152 -9.84 9.22 12.97
CA THR A 152 -9.65 10.38 13.85
C THR A 152 -10.24 10.12 15.24
N PRO A 153 -9.79 10.83 16.32
CA PRO A 153 -10.33 10.63 17.66
C PRO A 153 -11.85 10.83 17.76
N ASP A 154 -12.41 11.74 16.95
CA ASP A 154 -13.83 12.06 16.91
C ASP A 154 -14.43 11.62 15.55
N GLU A 155 -14.14 10.41 15.12
CA GLU A 155 -14.68 9.85 13.87
C GLU A 155 -16.21 9.84 13.90
N PHE A 156 -16.83 10.40 12.87
CA PHE A 156 -18.28 10.47 12.73
C PHE A 156 -18.73 10.35 11.29
N VAL A 157 -20.02 9.99 11.13
CA VAL A 157 -20.76 10.05 9.87
C VAL A 157 -22.05 10.85 10.11
N LEU A 158 -22.45 11.66 9.16
CA LEU A 158 -23.68 12.44 9.25
C LEU A 158 -24.88 11.60 8.89
N GLN A 159 -26.05 11.85 9.51
CA GLN A 159 -27.27 11.08 9.27
C GLN A 159 -27.66 11.08 7.78
N HIS A 160 -27.62 12.23 7.12
CA HIS A 160 -27.93 12.34 5.70
C HIS A 160 -26.97 11.59 4.79
N GLU A 161 -25.70 11.38 5.21
CA GLU A 161 -24.73 10.56 4.46
C GLU A 161 -25.09 9.08 4.55
N LEU A 162 -25.60 8.62 5.71
CA LEU A 162 -26.13 7.25 5.86
C LEU A 162 -27.36 7.04 4.98
N GLU A 163 -28.29 7.98 4.98
CA GLU A 163 -29.50 7.95 4.13
C GLU A 163 -29.11 7.91 2.65
N ALA A 164 -28.19 8.76 2.22
CA ALA A 164 -27.65 8.75 0.85
C ALA A 164 -26.94 7.43 0.51
N GLY A 165 -26.29 6.80 1.49
CA GLY A 165 -25.69 5.46 1.35
C GLY A 165 -26.73 4.39 1.08
N VAL A 166 -27.85 4.39 1.80
CA VAL A 166 -28.98 3.47 1.56
C VAL A 166 -29.54 3.66 0.15
N ASP A 167 -29.77 4.90 -0.26
CA ASP A 167 -30.25 5.23 -1.60
C ASP A 167 -29.29 4.79 -2.69
N PHE A 168 -27.98 4.97 -2.46
CA PHE A 168 -26.94 4.51 -3.38
C PHE A 168 -27.01 2.99 -3.56
N TYR A 169 -26.97 2.21 -2.48
CA TYR A 169 -26.98 0.75 -2.57
C TYR A 169 -28.29 0.21 -3.16
N THR A 170 -29.41 0.83 -2.87
CA THR A 170 -30.71 0.48 -3.45
C THR A 170 -30.72 0.65 -4.97
N ARG A 171 -30.10 1.72 -5.49
CA ARG A 171 -29.94 1.94 -6.93
C ARG A 171 -28.85 1.07 -7.54
N MET A 172 -27.75 0.85 -6.82
CA MET A 172 -26.59 0.11 -7.31
C MET A 172 -26.89 -1.37 -7.54
N ALA A 173 -27.66 -2.01 -6.64
CA ALA A 173 -27.89 -3.46 -6.70
C ALA A 173 -28.48 -3.93 -8.05
N PRO A 174 -29.60 -3.41 -8.55
CA PRO A 174 -30.14 -3.83 -9.84
C PRO A 174 -29.17 -3.53 -11.00
N LEU A 175 -28.53 -2.36 -11.02
CA LEU A 175 -27.57 -1.98 -12.07
C LEU A 175 -26.35 -2.91 -12.09
N ALA A 176 -25.87 -3.33 -10.92
CA ALA A 176 -24.77 -4.27 -10.80
C ALA A 176 -25.15 -5.65 -11.36
N PHE A 177 -26.33 -6.15 -11.05
CA PHE A 177 -26.82 -7.43 -11.59
C PHE A 177 -26.97 -7.40 -13.11
N GLU A 178 -27.47 -6.32 -13.68
CA GLU A 178 -27.57 -6.14 -15.13
C GLU A 178 -26.17 -6.13 -15.78
N ALA A 179 -25.24 -5.37 -15.20
CA ALA A 179 -23.86 -5.28 -15.68
C ALA A 179 -23.14 -6.64 -15.67
N LEU A 180 -23.29 -7.41 -14.59
CA LEU A 180 -22.65 -8.72 -14.46
C LEU A 180 -23.28 -9.76 -15.39
N ARG A 181 -24.60 -9.74 -15.60
CA ARG A 181 -25.27 -10.61 -16.57
C ARG A 181 -24.81 -10.33 -18.00
N ALA A 182 -24.70 -9.08 -18.40
CA ALA A 182 -24.23 -8.70 -19.72
C ALA A 182 -22.79 -9.22 -19.98
N THR A 183 -21.93 -9.15 -18.97
CA THR A 183 -20.53 -9.64 -19.06
C THR A 183 -20.45 -11.18 -19.10
N ALA A 184 -21.38 -11.89 -18.47
CA ALA A 184 -21.42 -13.36 -18.46
C ALA A 184 -21.90 -13.95 -19.80
N ILE A 185 -22.75 -13.23 -20.53
CA ILE A 185 -23.30 -13.66 -21.85
C ILE A 185 -22.28 -13.40 -22.98
N ALA A 186 -21.34 -12.45 -22.78
CA ALA A 186 -20.35 -12.08 -23.78
C ALA A 186 -19.08 -12.98 -23.78
N LYS A 187 -19.01 -13.95 -22.89
CA LYS A 187 -17.97 -14.99 -22.81
C LYS A 187 -18.48 -16.34 -23.34
#